data_e3ca82e2a7f2081452d5dce67e1a2e0a
#
_entry.id   e3ca82e2a7f2081452d5dce67e1a2e0a
#
_cell.length_a   1.000
_cell.length_b   1.000
_cell.length_c   1.000
_cell.angle_alpha   90.00
_cell.angle_beta   90.00
_cell.angle_gamma   90.00
#
_symmetry.space_group_name_H-M   'P 1'
#
loop_
_entity.id
_entity.type
_entity.pdbx_description
1 polymer ?
#
loop_
_entity_poly.entity_id
_entity_poly.type
_entity_poly.pdbx_seq_one_letter_code
_entity_poly.pdbx_strand_id
1 'polypeptide(L)'
;MLDSTFISRRRLLTAMALSPLLLKMGPARAAAIDPHRIVALEWLPVELMMALGVTPYGVADIPNYTLWVNEPKLPDSVIDIGLRTEPNLELLTQMKPSYLFWSAGYGPSEETMAKIAPGRGFSFSDGKKPLTMAKNSIHEMAQFLNREAQAKKHLDEFDALIDSLKPRFAHRGDRPLLMVTLLDARHMLVFGNNCLFQEVLDS
;
A
#
# COMPACT_ATOMS: atom_id res chain seq x y z
N MET A 1 38.67 26.09 33.85
CA MET A 1 39.62 24.94 33.87
C MET A 1 38.96 23.84 33.10
N LEU A 2 39.38 23.64 31.85
CA LEU A 2 38.88 22.59 30.97
C LEU A 2 39.87 21.43 31.08
N ASP A 3 39.41 20.32 31.70
CA ASP A 3 40.18 19.09 31.77
C ASP A 3 40.23 18.42 30.40
N SER A 4 41.34 18.51 29.71
CA SER A 4 41.62 17.79 28.47
C SER A 4 42.05 16.37 28.84
N THR A 5 41.12 15.43 28.79
CA THR A 5 41.37 13.99 28.88
C THR A 5 42.17 13.52 27.68
N PHE A 6 43.48 13.49 27.76
CA PHE A 6 44.36 12.87 26.76
C PHE A 6 44.12 11.38 26.72
N ILE A 7 43.56 10.88 25.63
CA ILE A 7 43.44 9.42 25.35
C ILE A 7 44.88 8.90 25.17
N SER A 8 45.31 8.03 26.08
CA SER A 8 46.66 7.43 26.04
C SER A 8 46.81 6.59 24.76
N ARG A 9 48.00 6.67 24.13
CA ARG A 9 48.34 5.92 22.91
C ARG A 9 48.10 4.39 23.06
N ARG A 10 48.23 3.85 24.28
CA ARG A 10 47.92 2.44 24.59
C ARG A 10 46.42 2.14 24.47
N ARG A 11 45.52 3.03 24.86
CA ARG A 11 44.05 2.87 24.72
C ARG A 11 43.62 2.97 23.26
N LEU A 12 44.30 3.79 22.45
CA LEU A 12 44.04 3.90 21.02
C LEU A 12 44.44 2.59 20.30
N LEU A 13 45.59 1.98 20.65
CA LEU A 13 46.06 0.74 20.06
C LEU A 13 45.17 -0.47 20.43
N THR A 14 44.62 -0.51 21.66
CA THR A 14 43.64 -1.55 22.05
C THR A 14 42.30 -1.38 21.35
N ALA A 15 41.85 -0.15 21.08
CA ALA A 15 40.66 0.10 20.29
C ALA A 15 40.83 -0.32 18.82
N MET A 16 42.04 -0.12 18.25
CA MET A 16 42.34 -0.57 16.89
C MET A 16 42.48 -2.09 16.76
N ALA A 17 42.89 -2.80 17.81
CA ALA A 17 43.00 -4.28 17.82
C ALA A 17 41.61 -4.97 17.86
N LEU A 18 40.55 -4.29 18.31
CA LEU A 18 39.17 -4.78 18.30
C LEU A 18 38.40 -4.44 17.01
N SER A 19 38.99 -3.61 16.13
CA SER A 19 38.37 -3.20 14.85
C SER A 19 38.08 -4.37 13.89
N PRO A 20 38.89 -5.46 13.83
CA PRO A 20 38.56 -6.59 12.94
C PRO A 20 37.28 -7.34 13.33
N LEU A 21 36.85 -7.25 14.60
CA LEU A 21 35.60 -7.89 15.03
C LEU A 21 34.37 -7.08 14.56
N LEU A 22 34.46 -5.75 14.43
CA LEU A 22 33.42 -4.90 13.94
C LEU A 22 33.29 -4.97 12.41
N LEU A 23 34.37 -5.28 11.70
CA LEU A 23 34.35 -5.46 10.24
C LEU A 23 33.73 -6.80 9.80
N LYS A 24 33.50 -7.73 10.72
CA LYS A 24 32.74 -8.97 10.47
C LYS A 24 31.24 -8.84 10.69
N MET A 25 30.76 -7.72 11.21
CA MET A 25 29.35 -7.36 11.09
C MET A 25 29.15 -6.80 9.68
N GLY A 26 28.94 -7.71 8.73
CA GLY A 26 28.46 -7.33 7.40
C GLY A 26 27.23 -6.42 7.55
N PRO A 27 26.94 -5.56 6.57
CA PRO A 27 25.77 -4.71 6.63
C PRO A 27 24.59 -5.60 7.03
N ALA A 28 23.88 -5.22 8.10
CA ALA A 28 22.66 -5.91 8.49
C ALA A 28 21.77 -5.89 7.23
N ARG A 29 21.75 -7.01 6.51
CA ARG A 29 20.99 -7.16 5.29
C ARG A 29 19.56 -7.06 5.78
N ALA A 30 18.89 -5.95 5.46
CA ALA A 30 17.46 -5.84 5.69
C ALA A 30 16.87 -7.16 5.20
N ALA A 31 16.16 -7.87 6.07
CA ALA A 31 15.59 -9.16 5.72
C ALA A 31 14.83 -8.98 4.40
N ALA A 32 15.15 -9.79 3.41
CA ALA A 32 14.48 -9.70 2.11
C ALA A 32 12.98 -9.88 2.35
N ILE A 33 12.18 -8.96 1.82
CA ILE A 33 10.73 -9.03 1.95
C ILE A 33 10.26 -10.27 1.22
N ASP A 34 9.54 -11.13 1.93
CA ASP A 34 8.88 -12.29 1.36
C ASP A 34 7.50 -11.86 0.83
N PRO A 35 7.28 -11.82 -0.49
CA PRO A 35 6.00 -11.38 -1.05
C PRO A 35 4.83 -12.29 -0.67
N HIS A 36 5.09 -13.54 -0.24
CA HIS A 36 4.05 -14.46 0.23
C HIS A 36 3.65 -14.23 1.68
N ARG A 37 4.28 -13.29 2.38
CA ARG A 37 4.01 -12.98 3.78
C ARG A 37 3.70 -11.50 4.00
N ILE A 38 3.21 -10.83 2.99
CA ILE A 38 2.76 -9.44 3.08
C ILE A 38 1.31 -9.42 3.52
N VAL A 39 1.00 -8.56 4.49
CA VAL A 39 -0.38 -8.34 4.98
C VAL A 39 -0.83 -6.93 4.59
N ALA A 40 -2.06 -6.83 4.11
CA ALA A 40 -2.71 -5.58 3.76
C ALA A 40 -3.77 -5.22 4.82
N LEU A 41 -3.58 -4.06 5.47
CA LEU A 41 -4.45 -3.57 6.55
C LEU A 41 -5.61 -2.71 6.03
N GLU A 42 -5.68 -2.52 4.72
CA GLU A 42 -6.71 -1.73 4.05
C GLU A 42 -6.86 -2.18 2.59
N TRP A 43 -7.96 -1.84 1.93
CA TRP A 43 -8.36 -2.42 0.64
C TRP A 43 -7.61 -1.87 -0.56
N LEU A 44 -7.21 -0.59 -0.57
CA LEU A 44 -6.37 -0.05 -1.64
C LEU A 44 -5.07 -0.87 -1.83
N PRO A 45 -4.27 -1.14 -0.78
CA PRO A 45 -3.11 -2.02 -0.94
C PRO A 45 -3.46 -3.41 -1.44
N VAL A 46 -4.62 -3.96 -1.08
CA VAL A 46 -5.08 -5.26 -1.60
C VAL A 46 -5.23 -5.21 -3.12
N GLU A 47 -5.96 -4.22 -3.63
CA GLU A 47 -6.21 -4.03 -5.05
C GLU A 47 -4.90 -3.83 -5.82
N LEU A 48 -3.98 -3.01 -5.28
CA LEU A 48 -2.65 -2.79 -5.88
C LEU A 48 -1.82 -4.08 -5.93
N MET A 49 -1.76 -4.85 -4.84
CA MET A 49 -1.04 -6.12 -4.81
C MET A 49 -1.60 -7.12 -5.82
N MET A 50 -2.92 -7.28 -5.86
CA MET A 50 -3.59 -8.20 -6.77
C MET A 50 -3.39 -7.80 -8.24
N ALA A 51 -3.43 -6.51 -8.57
CA ALA A 51 -3.10 -5.99 -9.89
C ALA A 51 -1.66 -6.31 -10.31
N LEU A 52 -0.74 -6.40 -9.34
CA LEU A 52 0.66 -6.79 -9.56
C LEU A 52 0.88 -8.31 -9.54
N GLY A 53 -0.19 -9.11 -9.41
CA GLY A 53 -0.11 -10.56 -9.33
C GLY A 53 0.45 -11.09 -8.01
N VAL A 54 0.34 -10.32 -6.93
CA VAL A 54 0.77 -10.70 -5.59
C VAL A 54 -0.45 -10.85 -4.70
N THR A 55 -0.73 -12.07 -4.25
CA THR A 55 -1.81 -12.35 -3.31
C THR A 55 -1.35 -11.98 -1.89
N PRO A 56 -2.10 -11.15 -1.15
CA PRO A 56 -1.78 -10.88 0.25
C PRO A 56 -1.90 -12.13 1.11
N TYR A 57 -1.04 -12.27 2.11
CA TYR A 57 -1.09 -13.35 3.12
C TYR A 57 -2.26 -13.17 4.08
N GLY A 58 -2.57 -11.94 4.42
CA GLY A 58 -3.72 -11.57 5.23
C GLY A 58 -4.28 -10.22 4.81
N VAL A 59 -5.57 -10.02 5.03
CA VAL A 59 -6.30 -8.81 4.67
C VAL A 59 -7.21 -8.42 5.82
N ALA A 60 -7.30 -7.13 6.10
CA ALA A 60 -8.27 -6.64 7.07
C ALA A 60 -9.67 -6.53 6.45
N ASP A 61 -10.65 -7.00 7.21
CA ASP A 61 -12.09 -6.81 6.94
C ASP A 61 -12.54 -7.43 5.61
N ILE A 62 -12.21 -8.69 5.40
CA ILE A 62 -12.59 -9.46 4.21
C ILE A 62 -14.11 -9.49 3.96
N PRO A 63 -14.98 -9.63 4.98
CA PRO A 63 -16.43 -9.61 4.74
C PRO A 63 -16.91 -8.32 4.09
N ASN A 64 -16.44 -7.17 4.56
CA ASN A 64 -16.80 -5.88 3.97
C ASN A 64 -16.07 -5.63 2.65
N TYR A 65 -14.83 -6.12 2.46
CA TYR A 65 -14.17 -6.11 1.16
C TYR A 65 -15.05 -6.81 0.11
N THR A 66 -15.54 -7.99 0.41
CA THR A 66 -16.41 -8.76 -0.49
C THR A 66 -17.73 -8.04 -0.78
N LEU A 67 -18.26 -7.30 0.21
CA LEU A 67 -19.51 -6.55 0.04
C LEU A 67 -19.34 -5.27 -0.79
N TRP A 68 -18.26 -4.52 -0.58
CA TRP A 68 -18.09 -3.17 -1.11
C TRP A 68 -17.17 -3.07 -2.33
N VAL A 69 -16.17 -3.92 -2.41
CA VAL A 69 -15.17 -3.95 -3.50
C VAL A 69 -15.43 -5.15 -4.42
N ASN A 70 -15.49 -6.34 -3.87
CA ASN A 70 -15.77 -7.63 -4.52
C ASN A 70 -14.79 -8.06 -5.63
N GLU A 71 -14.10 -7.17 -6.28
CA GLU A 71 -13.09 -7.47 -7.31
C GLU A 71 -11.81 -6.65 -7.09
N PRO A 72 -10.62 -7.27 -7.19
CA PRO A 72 -10.39 -8.69 -7.48
C PRO A 72 -10.80 -9.61 -6.31
N LYS A 73 -11.31 -10.80 -6.61
CA LYS A 73 -11.68 -11.80 -5.60
C LYS A 73 -10.46 -12.30 -4.86
N LEU A 74 -10.54 -12.33 -3.55
CA LEU A 74 -9.51 -12.90 -2.70
C LEU A 74 -9.61 -14.44 -2.70
N PRO A 75 -8.50 -15.18 -2.83
CA PRO A 75 -8.49 -16.62 -2.59
C PRO A 75 -8.86 -16.98 -1.15
N ASP A 76 -9.47 -18.15 -0.96
CA ASP A 76 -9.86 -18.66 0.38
C ASP A 76 -8.68 -18.85 1.35
N SER A 77 -7.45 -18.88 0.83
CA SER A 77 -6.23 -18.98 1.63
C SER A 77 -5.82 -17.68 2.32
N VAL A 78 -6.45 -16.55 1.97
CA VAL A 78 -6.14 -15.26 2.59
C VAL A 78 -6.77 -15.18 3.97
N ILE A 79 -5.98 -14.83 4.97
CA ILE A 79 -6.40 -14.79 6.37
C ILE A 79 -7.08 -13.44 6.66
N ASP A 80 -8.30 -13.49 7.21
CA ASP A 80 -8.95 -12.27 7.75
C ASP A 80 -8.30 -11.89 9.08
N ILE A 81 -7.82 -10.66 9.17
CA ILE A 81 -7.14 -10.14 10.37
C ILE A 81 -8.01 -9.18 11.20
N GLY A 82 -9.32 -9.17 10.99
CA GLY A 82 -10.27 -8.31 11.70
C GLY A 82 -10.48 -6.96 11.02
N LEU A 83 -11.05 -5.99 11.73
CA LEU A 83 -11.46 -4.71 11.18
C LEU A 83 -10.28 -3.86 10.68
N ARG A 84 -10.49 -3.08 9.63
CA ARG A 84 -9.47 -2.14 9.10
C ARG A 84 -9.04 -1.08 10.11
N THR A 85 -9.98 -0.61 10.94
CA THR A 85 -9.70 0.39 11.98
C THR A 85 -9.09 -0.22 13.24
N GLU A 86 -9.39 -1.49 13.51
CA GLU A 86 -8.99 -2.22 14.72
C GLU A 86 -8.66 -3.67 14.37
N PRO A 87 -7.54 -3.92 13.64
CA PRO A 87 -7.13 -5.27 13.30
C PRO A 87 -6.71 -6.06 14.54
N ASN A 88 -6.81 -7.38 14.46
CA ASN A 88 -6.35 -8.27 15.52
C ASN A 88 -4.82 -8.29 15.58
N LEU A 89 -4.25 -7.43 16.44
CA LEU A 89 -2.79 -7.27 16.57
C LEU A 89 -2.09 -8.53 17.11
N GLU A 90 -2.79 -9.35 17.88
CA GLU A 90 -2.25 -10.62 18.39
C GLU A 90 -2.08 -11.61 17.24
N LEU A 91 -3.14 -11.83 16.46
CA LEU A 91 -3.08 -12.66 15.26
C LEU A 91 -2.03 -12.17 14.30
N LEU A 92 -1.98 -10.86 14.02
CA LEU A 92 -1.00 -10.25 13.14
C LEU A 92 0.44 -10.52 13.62
N THR A 93 0.68 -10.42 14.92
CA THR A 93 1.99 -10.74 15.54
C THR A 93 2.34 -12.23 15.38
N GLN A 94 1.37 -13.14 15.57
CA GLN A 94 1.55 -14.59 15.41
C GLN A 94 1.84 -14.96 13.95
N MET A 95 1.22 -14.27 12.99
CA MET A 95 1.44 -14.46 11.56
C MET A 95 2.87 -14.11 11.14
N LYS A 96 3.59 -13.26 11.88
CA LYS A 96 4.96 -12.81 11.57
C LYS A 96 5.08 -12.31 10.13
N PRO A 97 4.32 -11.30 9.71
CA PRO A 97 4.37 -10.79 8.34
C PRO A 97 5.79 -10.30 8.00
N SER A 98 6.18 -10.43 6.74
CA SER A 98 7.46 -9.86 6.26
C SER A 98 7.34 -8.35 6.05
N TYR A 99 6.13 -7.89 5.73
CA TYR A 99 5.83 -6.49 5.49
C TYR A 99 4.34 -6.19 5.67
N LEU A 100 4.01 -4.93 6.00
CA LEU A 100 2.65 -4.45 6.14
C LEU A 100 2.37 -3.33 5.15
N PHE A 101 1.23 -3.39 4.47
CA PHE A 101 0.72 -2.30 3.66
C PHE A 101 -0.59 -1.75 4.25
N TRP A 102 -0.76 -0.44 4.20
CA TRP A 102 -1.99 0.25 4.64
C TRP A 102 -2.29 1.46 3.77
N SER A 103 -3.45 2.08 3.96
CA SER A 103 -3.76 3.40 3.40
C SER A 103 -3.29 4.49 4.34
N ALA A 104 -2.53 5.46 3.83
CA ALA A 104 -1.98 6.54 4.64
C ALA A 104 -3.11 7.34 5.31
N GLY A 105 -3.00 7.52 6.62
CA GLY A 105 -3.98 8.24 7.43
C GLY A 105 -5.22 7.44 7.81
N TYR A 106 -5.25 6.11 7.57
CA TYR A 106 -6.35 5.25 7.94
C TYR A 106 -5.88 4.03 8.74
N GLY A 107 -6.65 3.63 9.75
CA GLY A 107 -6.34 2.49 10.60
C GLY A 107 -5.37 2.80 11.74
N PRO A 108 -4.66 1.80 12.27
CA PRO A 108 -3.72 1.96 13.37
C PRO A 108 -2.53 2.85 13.03
N SER A 109 -1.92 3.44 14.06
CA SER A 109 -0.75 4.31 13.86
C SER A 109 0.46 3.53 13.30
N GLU A 110 1.27 4.19 12.50
CA GLU A 110 2.53 3.62 11.96
C GLU A 110 3.45 3.12 13.08
N GLU A 111 3.51 3.83 14.22
CA GLU A 111 4.29 3.41 15.38
C GLU A 111 3.82 2.06 15.93
N THR A 112 2.52 1.83 15.97
CA THR A 112 1.94 0.55 16.41
C THR A 112 2.29 -0.56 15.44
N MET A 113 2.16 -0.32 14.15
CA MET A 113 2.47 -1.30 13.11
C MET A 113 3.95 -1.64 13.03
N ALA A 114 4.83 -0.65 13.20
CA ALA A 114 6.28 -0.84 13.20
C ALA A 114 6.80 -1.77 14.32
N LYS A 115 6.03 -1.97 15.39
CA LYS A 115 6.35 -2.94 16.45
C LYS A 115 6.13 -4.40 16.01
N ILE A 116 5.35 -4.61 14.96
CA ILE A 116 5.00 -5.95 14.45
C ILE A 116 5.87 -6.30 13.24
N ALA A 117 5.92 -5.43 12.24
CA ALA A 117 6.74 -5.59 11.04
C ALA A 117 7.01 -4.24 10.37
N PRO A 118 8.05 -4.14 9.51
CA PRO A 118 8.21 -2.99 8.65
C PRO A 118 6.99 -2.84 7.74
N GLY A 119 6.68 -1.61 7.36
CA GLY A 119 5.52 -1.38 6.52
C GLY A 119 5.51 -0.01 5.86
N ARG A 120 4.51 0.22 5.01
CA ARG A 120 4.33 1.46 4.27
C ARG A 120 2.86 1.75 4.02
N GLY A 121 2.49 3.04 4.13
CA GLY A 121 1.19 3.56 3.72
C GLY A 121 1.20 4.04 2.26
N PHE A 122 0.07 3.83 1.56
CA PHE A 122 -0.20 4.37 0.24
C PHE A 122 -1.32 5.40 0.33
N SER A 123 -1.18 6.50 -0.40
CA SER A 123 -2.22 7.53 -0.41
C SER A 123 -3.35 7.14 -1.37
N PHE A 124 -4.58 7.22 -0.87
CA PHE A 124 -5.77 6.96 -1.66
C PHE A 124 -6.12 8.17 -2.56
N SER A 125 -6.00 9.38 -2.02
CA SER A 125 -6.35 10.60 -2.74
C SER A 125 -5.63 11.80 -2.14
N ASP A 126 -5.31 12.76 -2.98
CA ASP A 126 -4.86 14.10 -2.58
C ASP A 126 -6.03 15.10 -2.54
N GLY A 127 -7.27 14.62 -2.70
CA GLY A 127 -8.47 15.44 -2.81
C GLY A 127 -8.63 16.14 -4.17
N LYS A 128 -7.82 15.80 -5.17
CA LYS A 128 -7.81 16.42 -6.50
C LYS A 128 -7.80 15.42 -7.63
N LYS A 129 -6.85 14.47 -7.61
CA LYS A 129 -6.58 13.54 -8.72
C LYS A 129 -6.40 12.10 -8.22
N PRO A 130 -7.46 11.44 -7.75
CA PRO A 130 -7.37 10.11 -7.17
C PRO A 130 -6.92 9.02 -8.17
N LEU A 131 -7.28 9.10 -9.46
CA LEU A 131 -6.81 8.16 -10.48
C LEU A 131 -5.30 8.32 -10.72
N THR A 132 -4.82 9.55 -10.81
CA THR A 132 -3.38 9.84 -10.92
C THR A 132 -2.63 9.32 -9.70
N MET A 133 -3.18 9.49 -8.50
CA MET A 133 -2.61 8.95 -7.26
C MET A 133 -2.57 7.43 -7.27
N ALA A 134 -3.64 6.76 -7.73
CA ALA A 134 -3.68 5.30 -7.85
C ALA A 134 -2.62 4.79 -8.84
N LYS A 135 -2.47 5.43 -10.01
CA LYS A 135 -1.42 5.10 -10.99
C LYS A 135 -0.01 5.29 -10.40
N ASN A 136 0.22 6.31 -9.60
CA ASN A 136 1.50 6.49 -8.90
C ASN A 136 1.72 5.41 -7.83
N SER A 137 0.70 5.09 -7.06
CA SER A 137 0.78 4.08 -6.00
C SER A 137 1.08 2.69 -6.54
N ILE A 138 0.50 2.30 -7.70
CA ILE A 138 0.82 1.00 -8.33
C ILE A 138 2.27 0.97 -8.83
N HIS A 139 2.80 2.08 -9.39
CA HIS A 139 4.21 2.16 -9.78
C HIS A 139 5.15 2.03 -8.59
N GLU A 140 4.87 2.73 -7.49
CA GLU A 140 5.67 2.67 -6.27
C GLU A 140 5.66 1.27 -5.65
N MET A 141 4.50 0.63 -5.57
CA MET A 141 4.39 -0.74 -5.07
C MET A 141 5.09 -1.74 -6.00
N ALA A 142 4.99 -1.54 -7.32
CA ALA A 142 5.66 -2.39 -8.30
C ALA A 142 7.20 -2.34 -8.17
N GLN A 143 7.78 -1.16 -8.02
CA GLN A 143 9.21 -0.99 -7.75
C GLN A 143 9.62 -1.72 -6.47
N PHE A 144 8.81 -1.58 -5.41
CA PHE A 144 9.06 -2.22 -4.14
C PHE A 144 9.01 -3.75 -4.21
N LEU A 145 8.10 -4.30 -5.01
CA LEU A 145 7.87 -5.75 -5.17
C LEU A 145 8.63 -6.37 -6.35
N ASN A 146 9.38 -5.59 -7.14
CA ASN A 146 9.99 -5.98 -8.42
C ASN A 146 8.94 -6.53 -9.40
N ARG A 147 7.87 -5.76 -9.61
CA ARG A 147 6.71 -6.10 -10.45
C ARG A 147 6.39 -5.01 -11.49
N GLU A 148 7.38 -4.28 -11.96
CA GLU A 148 7.21 -3.14 -12.88
C GLU A 148 6.58 -3.58 -14.22
N ALA A 149 6.92 -4.77 -14.70
CA ALA A 149 6.33 -5.32 -15.92
C ALA A 149 4.82 -5.58 -15.76
N GLN A 150 4.39 -6.07 -14.59
CA GLN A 150 2.99 -6.29 -14.26
C GLN A 150 2.23 -4.97 -14.13
N ALA A 151 2.83 -3.97 -13.48
CA ALA A 151 2.25 -2.64 -13.37
C ALA A 151 2.03 -2.03 -14.76
N LYS A 152 3.07 -2.08 -15.61
CA LYS A 152 2.94 -1.58 -17.00
C LYS A 152 1.81 -2.29 -17.74
N LYS A 153 1.78 -3.62 -17.70
CA LYS A 153 0.73 -4.40 -18.36
C LYS A 153 -0.67 -3.99 -17.88
N HIS A 154 -0.86 -3.90 -16.55
CA HIS A 154 -2.16 -3.53 -15.96
C HIS A 154 -2.61 -2.12 -16.39
N LEU A 155 -1.68 -1.16 -16.41
CA LEU A 155 -1.99 0.22 -16.81
C LEU A 155 -2.24 0.33 -18.33
N ASP A 156 -1.47 -0.37 -19.15
CA ASP A 156 -1.72 -0.45 -20.60
C ASP A 156 -3.10 -1.06 -20.91
N GLU A 157 -3.51 -2.10 -20.18
CA GLU A 157 -4.83 -2.72 -20.32
C GLU A 157 -5.96 -1.77 -19.88
N PHE A 158 -5.76 -1.03 -18.81
CA PHE A 158 -6.69 0.01 -18.35
C PHE A 158 -6.84 1.11 -19.41
N ASP A 159 -5.73 1.68 -19.89
CA ASP A 159 -5.76 2.75 -20.89
C ASP A 159 -6.39 2.26 -22.22
N ALA A 160 -6.09 1.04 -22.66
CA ALA A 160 -6.72 0.43 -23.83
C ALA A 160 -8.23 0.22 -23.66
N LEU A 161 -8.68 -0.16 -22.44
CA LEU A 161 -10.10 -0.27 -22.14
C LEU A 161 -10.79 1.10 -22.26
N ILE A 162 -10.23 2.15 -21.65
CA ILE A 162 -10.76 3.51 -21.74
C ILE A 162 -10.87 3.94 -23.21
N ASP A 163 -9.80 3.78 -24.00
CA ASP A 163 -9.78 4.14 -25.42
C ASP A 163 -10.85 3.38 -26.23
N SER A 164 -11.08 2.11 -25.90
CA SER A 164 -12.12 1.31 -26.56
C SER A 164 -13.54 1.78 -26.27
N LEU A 165 -13.74 2.44 -25.11
CA LEU A 165 -15.04 2.94 -24.67
C LEU A 165 -15.38 4.34 -25.20
N LYS A 166 -14.38 5.19 -25.46
CA LYS A 166 -14.55 6.58 -25.95
C LYS A 166 -15.55 6.70 -27.11
N PRO A 167 -15.46 5.89 -28.20
CA PRO A 167 -16.40 6.01 -29.32
C PRO A 167 -17.87 5.77 -28.95
N ARG A 168 -18.11 4.94 -27.90
CA ARG A 168 -19.47 4.62 -27.44
C ARG A 168 -20.13 5.80 -26.73
N PHE A 169 -19.33 6.74 -26.21
CA PHE A 169 -19.79 7.91 -25.47
C PHE A 169 -19.67 9.21 -26.26
N ALA A 170 -19.08 9.21 -27.45
CA ALA A 170 -18.85 10.38 -28.28
C ALA A 170 -20.10 11.22 -28.58
N HIS A 171 -21.30 10.59 -28.59
CA HIS A 171 -22.57 11.26 -28.84
C HIS A 171 -23.31 11.72 -27.59
N ARG A 172 -22.71 11.58 -26.41
CA ARG A 172 -23.33 11.93 -25.12
C ARG A 172 -22.76 13.18 -24.45
N GLY A 173 -21.77 13.83 -25.08
CA GLY A 173 -21.01 14.95 -24.52
C GLY A 173 -21.78 16.15 -24.05
N ASP A 174 -23.01 16.35 -24.55
CA ASP A 174 -23.83 17.51 -24.22
C ASP A 174 -24.77 17.28 -23.01
N ARG A 175 -24.74 16.08 -22.42
CA ARG A 175 -25.59 15.75 -21.27
C ARG A 175 -24.79 15.70 -19.99
N PRO A 176 -25.13 16.51 -18.97
CA PRO A 176 -24.50 16.42 -17.67
C PRO A 176 -24.74 15.03 -17.06
N LEU A 177 -23.71 14.44 -16.50
CA LEU A 177 -23.75 13.17 -15.79
C LEU A 177 -23.64 13.44 -14.28
N LEU A 178 -24.59 12.95 -13.51
CA LEU A 178 -24.56 13.02 -12.06
C LEU A 178 -24.27 11.62 -11.50
N MET A 179 -23.11 11.46 -10.87
CA MET A 179 -22.74 10.22 -10.20
C MET A 179 -23.15 10.28 -8.73
N VAL A 180 -23.96 9.31 -8.31
CA VAL A 180 -24.47 9.25 -6.94
C VAL A 180 -24.45 7.85 -6.37
N THR A 181 -24.32 7.73 -5.05
CA THR A 181 -24.62 6.53 -4.29
C THR A 181 -25.78 6.81 -3.34
N LEU A 182 -26.83 6.01 -3.40
CA LEU A 182 -27.94 6.11 -2.46
C LEU A 182 -27.52 5.46 -1.14
N LEU A 183 -27.56 6.24 -0.07
CA LEU A 183 -27.22 5.74 1.29
C LEU A 183 -28.46 5.17 1.97
N ASP A 184 -29.60 5.83 1.80
CA ASP A 184 -30.90 5.40 2.29
C ASP A 184 -32.02 6.08 1.47
N ALA A 185 -33.28 5.98 1.93
CA ALA A 185 -34.44 6.54 1.25
C ALA A 185 -34.46 8.09 1.18
N ARG A 186 -33.57 8.78 1.89
CA ARG A 186 -33.55 10.26 2.00
C ARG A 186 -32.19 10.88 1.73
N HIS A 187 -31.12 10.08 1.73
CA HIS A 187 -29.77 10.57 1.61
C HIS A 187 -29.05 9.95 0.43
N MET A 188 -28.32 10.78 -0.30
CA MET A 188 -27.42 10.35 -1.35
C MET A 188 -26.06 11.02 -1.19
N LEU A 189 -25.02 10.29 -1.55
CA LEU A 189 -23.69 10.83 -1.75
C LEU A 189 -23.55 11.25 -3.21
N VAL A 190 -23.14 12.50 -3.44
CA VAL A 190 -22.89 13.04 -4.77
C VAL A 190 -21.39 13.16 -4.99
N PHE A 191 -20.92 12.60 -6.09
CA PHE A 191 -19.51 12.68 -6.47
C PHE A 191 -19.28 13.95 -7.29
N GLY A 192 -18.40 14.81 -6.81
CA GLY A 192 -18.03 16.08 -7.48
C GLY A 192 -16.81 15.92 -8.40
N ASN A 193 -16.31 17.05 -8.90
CA ASN A 193 -15.25 17.09 -9.92
C ASN A 193 -13.88 16.55 -9.49
N ASN A 194 -13.64 16.42 -8.19
CA ASN A 194 -12.36 15.91 -7.65
C ASN A 194 -12.43 14.42 -7.30
N CYS A 195 -13.32 13.67 -7.93
CA CYS A 195 -13.50 12.24 -7.69
C CYS A 195 -12.87 11.40 -8.81
N LEU A 196 -12.70 10.11 -8.54
CA LEU A 196 -12.17 9.12 -9.48
C LEU A 196 -13.00 9.08 -10.79
N PHE A 197 -14.32 9.16 -10.69
CA PHE A 197 -15.21 9.11 -11.86
C PHE A 197 -14.96 10.27 -12.81
N GLN A 198 -14.68 11.47 -12.30
CA GLN A 198 -14.41 12.63 -13.16
C GLN A 198 -13.09 12.44 -13.92
N GLU A 199 -12.03 11.98 -13.28
CA GLU A 199 -10.76 11.73 -13.99
C GLU A 199 -10.90 10.65 -15.07
N VAL A 200 -11.74 9.62 -14.84
CA VAL A 200 -12.05 8.61 -15.86
C VAL A 200 -12.85 9.20 -17.01
N LEU A 201 -13.78 10.14 -16.74
CA LEU A 201 -14.54 10.81 -17.78
C LEU A 201 -13.71 11.80 -18.60
N ASP A 202 -12.67 12.37 -18.00
CA ASP A 202 -11.77 13.34 -18.62
C ASP A 202 -10.65 12.65 -19.43
N SER A 203 -10.44 11.33 -19.25
CA SER A 203 -9.41 10.57 -19.92
C SER A 203 -9.87 10.04 -21.29
#